data_19d4755e30ffe85d79428e3353977b3c
#
_entry.id   19d4755e30ffe85d79428e3353977b3c
#
_cell.length_a   1.000
_cell.length_b   1.000
_cell.length_c   1.000
_cell.angle_alpha   90.00
_cell.angle_beta   90.00
_cell.angle_gamma   90.00
#
_symmetry.space_group_name_H-M   'P 1'
#
loop_
_entity.id
_entity.type
_entity.pdbx_description
1 polymer ?
#
loop_
_entity_poly.entity_id
_entity_poly.type
_entity_poly.pdbx_seq_one_letter_code
_entity_poly.pdbx_strand_id
1 'polypeptide(L)'
;EFNNNQIRRQDRLLSEARAYEILKEGEYGVLSMRTEDGEGAYGIPQVMYGTEETLFISIAPSRQKLNCIDAAQIVSFCVVGRTKVIPGEFTTAYESIVLRCTAHHSLHEAERMSALSLFLSKYCPNDKIKGLEYAQKSFHRTEIIRLDIEEISAKSKNRF
;
A
#
# COMPACT_ATOMS: atom_id res chain seq x y z
N GLU A 1 0.68 -10.47 10.04
CA GLU A 1 1.36 -10.54 11.34
C GLU A 1 2.31 -9.37 11.52
N PHE A 2 2.16 -8.61 12.62
CA PHE A 2 3.11 -7.56 12.96
C PHE A 2 4.38 -8.18 13.53
N ASN A 3 5.53 -7.91 12.90
CA ASN A 3 6.80 -8.52 13.30
C ASN A 3 7.99 -7.61 12.99
N ASN A 4 8.64 -7.11 14.03
CA ASN A 4 9.83 -6.26 13.92
C ASN A 4 11.15 -7.03 14.12
N ASN A 5 11.11 -8.35 14.25
CA ASN A 5 12.30 -9.14 14.59
C ASN A 5 13.40 -9.09 13.52
N GLN A 6 13.03 -8.89 12.26
CA GLN A 6 13.97 -8.83 11.13
C GLN A 6 14.56 -7.43 10.90
N ILE A 7 14.10 -6.41 11.63
CA ILE A 7 14.65 -5.07 11.51
C ILE A 7 16.04 -5.02 12.14
N ARG A 8 17.03 -4.64 11.35
CA ARG A 8 18.44 -4.56 11.81
C ARG A 8 18.62 -3.59 12.98
N ARG A 9 17.95 -2.46 12.95
CA ARG A 9 18.07 -1.41 13.98
C ARG A 9 16.97 -1.57 15.02
N GLN A 10 17.19 -2.43 16.00
CA GLN A 10 16.24 -2.69 17.08
C GLN A 10 16.03 -1.47 18.01
N ASP A 11 16.90 -0.46 17.91
CA ASP A 11 16.74 0.83 18.58
C ASP A 11 15.82 1.80 17.82
N ARG A 12 15.25 1.38 16.69
CA ARG A 12 14.43 2.23 15.81
C ARG A 12 13.14 1.56 15.40
N LEU A 13 12.46 0.95 16.35
CA LEU A 13 11.19 0.29 16.10
C LEU A 13 10.03 1.26 16.22
N LEU A 14 9.03 1.07 15.39
CA LEU A 14 7.75 1.76 15.47
C LEU A 14 6.72 0.83 16.11
N SER A 15 5.81 1.38 16.89
CA SER A 15 4.75 0.59 17.52
C SER A 15 3.76 0.05 16.48
N GLU A 16 3.14 -1.08 16.81
CA GLU A 16 2.09 -1.67 15.99
C GLU A 16 0.92 -0.70 15.76
N ALA A 17 0.48 -0.02 16.81
CA ALA A 17 -0.61 0.96 16.71
C ALA A 17 -0.27 2.09 15.71
N ARG A 18 0.95 2.63 15.78
CA ARG A 18 1.36 3.68 14.84
C ARG A 18 1.52 3.16 13.41
N ALA A 19 1.97 1.91 13.26
CA ALA A 19 2.09 1.29 11.95
C ALA A 19 0.71 1.25 11.23
N TYR A 20 -0.34 0.86 11.94
CA TYR A 20 -1.68 0.83 11.38
C TYR A 20 -2.26 2.22 11.12
N GLU A 21 -1.92 3.21 11.92
CA GLU A 21 -2.28 4.60 11.63
C GLU A 21 -1.65 5.08 10.33
N ILE A 22 -0.37 4.80 10.10
CA ILE A 22 0.32 5.14 8.85
C ILE A 22 -0.34 4.45 7.66
N LEU A 23 -0.69 3.18 7.81
CA LEU A 23 -1.37 2.43 6.76
C LEU A 23 -2.74 3.03 6.41
N LYS A 24 -3.48 3.46 7.43
CA LYS A 24 -4.81 4.06 7.27
C LYS A 24 -4.75 5.47 6.68
N GLU A 25 -3.81 6.28 7.14
CA GLU A 25 -3.72 7.71 6.81
C GLU A 25 -2.90 7.99 5.54
N GLY A 26 -2.01 7.09 5.15
CA GLY A 26 -1.11 7.30 4.02
C GLY A 26 -1.89 7.54 2.72
N GLU A 27 -1.47 8.56 1.96
CA GLU A 27 -2.09 8.87 0.67
C GLU A 27 -1.69 7.88 -0.41
N TYR A 28 -0.44 7.44 -0.37
CA TYR A 28 0.09 6.45 -1.30
C TYR A 28 1.20 5.64 -0.65
N GLY A 29 1.51 4.52 -1.25
CA GLY A 29 2.69 3.74 -0.93
C GLY A 29 3.33 3.25 -2.22
N VAL A 30 4.44 2.53 -2.09
CA VAL A 30 5.16 1.96 -3.24
C VAL A 30 4.95 0.46 -3.28
N LEU A 31 4.33 0.00 -4.37
CA LEU A 31 4.19 -1.42 -4.68
C LEU A 31 5.46 -1.89 -5.38
N SER A 32 6.11 -2.91 -4.83
CA SER A 32 7.32 -3.51 -5.41
C SER A 32 7.07 -4.97 -5.77
N MET A 33 7.35 -5.29 -7.03
CA MET A 33 7.10 -6.60 -7.62
C MET A 33 8.35 -7.12 -8.31
N ARG A 34 8.46 -8.44 -8.44
CA ARG A 34 9.41 -9.04 -9.37
C ARG A 34 8.96 -8.77 -10.80
N THR A 35 9.89 -8.51 -11.70
CA THR A 35 9.57 -8.45 -13.12
C THR A 35 9.11 -9.82 -13.63
N GLU A 36 8.34 -9.82 -14.72
CA GLU A 36 7.76 -11.05 -15.29
C GLU A 36 8.83 -12.10 -15.63
N ASP A 37 9.99 -11.66 -16.14
CA ASP A 37 11.10 -12.53 -16.48
C ASP A 37 11.94 -12.99 -15.24
N GLY A 38 11.63 -12.43 -14.07
CA GLY A 38 12.35 -12.75 -12.83
C GLY A 38 13.73 -12.13 -12.69
N GLU A 39 14.17 -11.33 -13.65
CA GLU A 39 15.53 -10.77 -13.71
C GLU A 39 15.68 -9.43 -12.99
N GLY A 40 14.57 -8.78 -12.63
CA GLY A 40 14.60 -7.47 -12.01
C GLY A 40 13.47 -7.25 -11.04
N ALA A 41 13.35 -6.01 -10.60
CA ALA A 41 12.30 -5.53 -9.72
C ALA A 41 11.62 -4.31 -10.33
N TYR A 42 10.34 -4.13 -10.01
CA TYR A 42 9.53 -3.03 -10.49
C TYR A 42 8.81 -2.41 -9.30
N GLY A 43 9.08 -1.14 -9.04
CA GLY A 43 8.46 -0.40 -7.95
C GLY A 43 7.66 0.78 -8.48
N ILE A 44 6.42 0.96 -8.02
CA ILE A 44 5.55 2.02 -8.50
C ILE A 44 4.68 2.58 -7.35
N PRO A 45 4.53 3.93 -7.26
CA PRO A 45 3.61 4.52 -6.30
C PRO A 45 2.16 4.21 -6.66
N GLN A 46 1.34 3.90 -5.64
CA GLN A 46 -0.07 3.60 -5.81
C GLN A 46 -0.87 4.17 -4.64
N VAL A 47 -2.06 4.72 -4.94
CA VAL A 47 -3.04 5.03 -3.90
C VAL A 47 -3.55 3.74 -3.27
N MET A 48 -3.94 3.81 -2.01
CA MET A 48 -4.22 2.61 -1.23
C MET A 48 -5.36 2.81 -0.24
N TYR A 49 -6.03 1.71 0.09
CA TYR A 49 -6.92 1.62 1.24
C TYR A 49 -6.53 0.39 2.05
N GLY A 50 -6.07 0.59 3.29
CA GLY A 50 -5.55 -0.49 4.12
C GLY A 50 -6.34 -0.72 5.39
N THR A 51 -6.45 -1.99 5.77
CA THR A 51 -6.88 -2.46 7.07
C THR A 51 -5.75 -3.28 7.69
N GLU A 52 -5.97 -3.86 8.87
CA GLU A 52 -4.95 -4.70 9.52
C GLU A 52 -4.58 -5.95 8.72
N GLU A 53 -5.50 -6.46 7.89
CA GLU A 53 -5.31 -7.73 7.18
C GLU A 53 -5.20 -7.57 5.67
N THR A 54 -5.76 -6.51 5.11
CA THR A 54 -5.94 -6.36 3.68
C THR A 54 -5.62 -4.94 3.22
N LEU A 55 -5.02 -4.84 2.04
CA LEU A 55 -4.76 -3.57 1.39
C LEU A 55 -5.27 -3.64 -0.05
N PHE A 56 -6.08 -2.67 -0.43
CA PHE A 56 -6.54 -2.52 -1.81
C PHE A 56 -5.76 -1.44 -2.53
N ILE A 57 -5.45 -1.68 -3.80
CA ILE A 57 -4.80 -0.74 -4.70
C ILE A 57 -5.70 -0.58 -5.92
N SER A 58 -5.96 0.67 -6.32
CA SER A 58 -6.70 0.97 -7.53
C SER A 58 -5.72 1.34 -8.64
N ILE A 59 -5.79 0.64 -9.76
CA ILE A 59 -4.94 0.90 -10.92
C ILE A 59 -5.76 1.02 -12.19
N ALA A 60 -5.25 1.78 -13.16
CA ALA A 60 -5.70 1.63 -14.54
C ALA A 60 -5.26 0.24 -15.04
N PRO A 61 -6.05 -0.43 -15.90
CA PRO A 61 -5.65 -1.72 -16.42
C PRO A 61 -4.26 -1.67 -17.03
N SER A 62 -3.37 -2.48 -16.49
CA SER A 62 -1.96 -2.54 -16.91
C SER A 62 -1.52 -3.97 -16.99
N ARG A 63 -1.29 -4.42 -18.21
CA ARG A 63 -0.84 -5.79 -18.46
C ARG A 63 0.47 -6.10 -17.76
N GLN A 64 1.38 -5.15 -17.71
CA GLN A 64 2.68 -5.31 -17.06
C GLN A 64 2.53 -5.67 -15.57
N LYS A 65 1.73 -4.90 -14.82
CA LYS A 65 1.53 -5.16 -13.40
C LYS A 65 0.85 -6.50 -13.15
N LEU A 66 -0.19 -6.81 -13.93
CA LEU A 66 -0.92 -8.07 -13.78
C LEU A 66 -0.03 -9.27 -14.13
N ASN A 67 0.79 -9.16 -15.16
CA ASN A 67 1.73 -10.22 -15.54
C ASN A 67 2.80 -10.45 -14.47
N CYS A 68 3.29 -9.38 -13.84
CA CYS A 68 4.23 -9.50 -12.71
C CYS A 68 3.59 -10.27 -11.55
N ILE A 69 2.34 -9.97 -11.22
CA ILE A 69 1.59 -10.65 -10.16
C ILE A 69 1.36 -12.12 -10.52
N ASP A 70 0.98 -12.41 -11.77
CA ASP A 70 0.76 -13.78 -12.22
C ASP A 70 2.05 -14.62 -12.17
N ALA A 71 3.18 -14.00 -12.46
CA ALA A 71 4.49 -14.68 -12.40
C ALA A 71 4.97 -14.87 -10.95
N ALA A 72 4.70 -13.92 -10.05
CA ALA A 72 5.10 -14.00 -8.65
C ALA A 72 4.11 -13.20 -7.79
N GLN A 73 3.24 -13.90 -7.07
CA GLN A 73 2.18 -13.30 -6.24
C GLN A 73 2.69 -12.60 -4.99
N ILE A 74 3.89 -12.95 -4.51
CA ILE A 74 4.47 -12.28 -3.33
C ILE A 74 5.03 -10.94 -3.76
N VAL A 75 4.52 -9.89 -3.11
CA VAL A 75 4.89 -8.50 -3.38
C VAL A 75 5.20 -7.78 -2.08
N SER A 76 5.84 -6.63 -2.18
CA SER A 76 6.10 -5.75 -1.04
C SER A 76 5.38 -4.42 -1.25
N PHE A 77 4.90 -3.83 -0.16
CA PHE A 77 4.30 -2.51 -0.17
C PHE A 77 4.91 -1.68 0.94
N CYS A 78 5.43 -0.50 0.61
CA CYS A 78 6.10 0.38 1.56
C CYS A 78 5.35 1.71 1.66
N VAL A 79 5.08 2.14 2.89
CA VAL A 79 4.50 3.46 3.16
C VAL A 79 5.44 4.23 4.07
N VAL A 80 5.74 5.45 3.67
CA VAL A 80 6.54 6.39 4.46
C VAL A 80 5.56 7.32 5.19
N GLY A 81 5.70 7.40 6.51
CA GLY A 81 4.91 8.31 7.35
C GLY A 81 5.55 9.70 7.42
N ARG A 82 5.68 10.24 8.62
CA ARG A 82 6.31 11.55 8.80
C ARG A 82 7.79 11.49 8.48
N THR A 83 8.30 12.55 7.88
CA THR A 83 9.74 12.73 7.61
C THR A 83 10.16 14.15 7.96
N LYS A 84 11.38 14.29 8.47
CA LYS A 84 11.98 15.60 8.75
C LYS A 84 13.50 15.50 8.63
N VAL A 85 14.06 16.23 7.69
CA VAL A 85 15.53 16.37 7.60
C VAL A 85 16.01 17.28 8.73
N ILE A 86 17.07 16.88 9.42
CA ILE A 86 17.69 17.62 10.50
C ILE A 86 19.15 17.93 10.08
N PRO A 87 19.37 19.03 9.31
CA PRO A 87 20.68 19.29 8.70
C PRO A 87 21.81 19.46 9.69
N GLY A 88 21.54 20.10 10.83
CA GLY A 88 22.54 20.32 11.87
C GLY A 88 23.06 19.06 12.55
N GLU A 89 22.30 17.97 12.46
CA GLU A 89 22.64 16.66 13.04
C GLU A 89 22.99 15.63 11.96
N PHE A 90 23.01 16.02 10.71
CA PHE A 90 23.28 15.16 9.53
C PHE A 90 22.42 13.90 9.53
N THR A 91 21.13 14.04 9.84
CA THR A 91 20.20 12.93 9.97
C THR A 91 18.80 13.29 9.49
N THR A 92 17.94 12.27 9.42
CA THR A 92 16.53 12.41 9.06
C THR A 92 15.69 11.69 10.08
N ALA A 93 14.70 12.38 10.64
CA ALA A 93 13.61 11.75 11.36
C ALA A 93 12.65 11.11 10.35
N TYR A 94 12.15 9.93 10.63
CA TYR A 94 11.27 9.22 9.70
C TYR A 94 10.40 8.20 10.40
N GLU A 95 9.34 7.82 9.71
CA GLU A 95 8.51 6.66 10.01
C GLU A 95 8.29 5.90 8.71
N SER A 96 8.36 4.58 8.74
CA SER A 96 8.04 3.75 7.58
C SER A 96 7.52 2.38 7.99
N ILE A 97 6.68 1.82 7.14
CA ILE A 97 6.22 0.44 7.25
C ILE A 97 6.52 -0.30 5.96
N VAL A 98 6.82 -1.56 6.09
CA VAL A 98 7.01 -2.48 4.96
C VAL A 98 6.09 -3.67 5.16
N LEU A 99 5.26 -3.92 4.16
CA LEU A 99 4.32 -5.03 4.14
C LEU A 99 4.77 -6.07 3.13
N ARG A 100 4.81 -7.33 3.56
CA ARG A 100 4.94 -8.46 2.65
C ARG A 100 3.54 -9.02 2.43
N CYS A 101 3.14 -9.13 1.19
CA CYS A 101 1.76 -9.44 0.82
C CYS A 101 1.68 -10.51 -0.27
N THR A 102 0.52 -11.16 -0.32
CA THR A 102 0.12 -12.00 -1.46
C THR A 102 -0.88 -11.21 -2.29
N ALA A 103 -0.59 -11.00 -3.56
CA ALA A 103 -1.39 -10.17 -4.45
C ALA A 103 -2.42 -11.00 -5.23
N HIS A 104 -3.63 -10.46 -5.36
CA HIS A 104 -4.72 -11.04 -6.13
C HIS A 104 -5.34 -9.95 -7.02
N HIS A 105 -5.62 -10.29 -8.27
CA HIS A 105 -6.33 -9.41 -9.18
C HIS A 105 -7.55 -10.12 -9.77
N SER A 106 -8.26 -9.44 -10.66
CA SER A 106 -9.50 -9.97 -11.26
C SER A 106 -10.54 -10.37 -10.21
N LEU A 107 -10.71 -9.49 -9.22
CA LEU A 107 -11.67 -9.69 -8.14
C LEU A 107 -13.10 -9.71 -8.65
N HIS A 108 -14.00 -10.37 -7.92
CA HIS A 108 -15.42 -10.35 -8.21
C HIS A 108 -15.96 -8.91 -8.19
N GLU A 109 -17.00 -8.67 -8.99
CA GLU A 109 -17.62 -7.35 -9.14
C GLU A 109 -18.02 -6.74 -7.79
N ALA A 110 -18.64 -7.51 -6.90
CA ALA A 110 -19.06 -7.04 -5.59
C ALA A 110 -17.88 -6.56 -4.74
N GLU A 111 -16.78 -7.29 -4.74
CA GLU A 111 -15.56 -6.90 -4.00
C GLU A 111 -14.92 -5.66 -4.59
N ARG A 112 -14.86 -5.56 -5.93
CA ARG A 112 -14.34 -4.36 -6.61
C ARG A 112 -15.16 -3.12 -6.29
N MET A 113 -16.48 -3.21 -6.33
CA MET A 113 -17.35 -2.09 -5.99
C MET A 113 -17.23 -1.69 -4.53
N SER A 114 -17.13 -2.66 -3.63
CA SER A 114 -16.90 -2.40 -2.21
C SER A 114 -15.57 -1.66 -2.01
N ALA A 115 -14.49 -2.10 -2.64
CA ALA A 115 -13.18 -1.46 -2.57
C ALA A 115 -13.23 -0.02 -3.11
N LEU A 116 -13.87 0.20 -4.26
CA LEU A 116 -14.03 1.55 -4.83
C LEU A 116 -14.78 2.48 -3.88
N SER A 117 -15.82 1.99 -3.21
CA SER A 117 -16.54 2.76 -2.20
C SER A 117 -15.64 3.17 -1.04
N LEU A 118 -14.75 2.28 -0.58
CA LEU A 118 -13.77 2.56 0.47
C LEU A 118 -12.76 3.63 0.03
N PHE A 119 -12.26 3.55 -1.21
CA PHE A 119 -11.39 4.59 -1.76
C PHE A 119 -12.07 5.95 -1.77
N LEU A 120 -13.32 6.02 -2.19
CA LEU A 120 -14.07 7.28 -2.21
C LEU A 120 -14.27 7.85 -0.82
N SER A 121 -14.54 7.00 0.17
CA SER A 121 -14.65 7.43 1.56
C SER A 121 -13.36 8.01 2.11
N LYS A 122 -12.22 7.51 1.68
CA LYS A 122 -10.90 7.98 2.12
C LYS A 122 -10.46 9.26 1.39
N TYR A 123 -10.55 9.26 0.07
CA TYR A 123 -9.95 10.31 -0.77
C TYR A 123 -10.93 11.41 -1.17
N CYS A 124 -12.22 11.09 -1.24
CA CYS A 124 -13.26 12.00 -1.71
C CYS A 124 -14.48 12.01 -0.77
N PRO A 125 -14.30 12.23 0.54
CA PRO A 125 -15.41 12.08 1.50
C PRO A 125 -16.57 13.05 1.25
N ASN A 126 -16.29 14.23 0.68
CA ASN A 126 -17.31 15.26 0.41
C ASN A 126 -18.00 15.11 -0.95
N ASP A 127 -17.47 14.25 -1.82
CA ASP A 127 -17.95 14.04 -3.19
C ASP A 127 -18.29 12.57 -3.46
N LYS A 128 -18.63 11.83 -2.43
CA LYS A 128 -18.81 10.36 -2.51
C LYS A 128 -19.89 9.96 -3.52
N ILE A 129 -21.02 10.68 -3.57
CA ILE A 129 -22.12 10.35 -4.49
C ILE A 129 -21.69 10.52 -5.95
N LYS A 130 -21.05 11.65 -6.28
CA LYS A 130 -20.49 11.90 -7.62
C LYS A 130 -19.40 10.89 -7.96
N GLY A 131 -18.56 10.57 -6.99
CA GLY A 131 -17.50 9.58 -7.13
C GLY A 131 -18.04 8.18 -7.43
N LEU A 132 -19.12 7.76 -6.77
CA LEU A 132 -19.77 6.47 -7.03
C LEU A 132 -20.35 6.42 -8.46
N GLU A 133 -20.98 7.50 -8.91
CA GLU A 133 -21.47 7.60 -10.30
C GLU A 133 -20.34 7.48 -11.31
N TYR A 134 -19.24 8.18 -11.07
CA TYR A 134 -18.03 8.08 -11.90
C TYR A 134 -17.44 6.66 -11.88
N ALA A 135 -17.34 6.07 -10.71
CA ALA A 135 -16.82 4.71 -10.54
C ALA A 135 -17.67 3.68 -11.29
N GLN A 136 -19.00 3.81 -11.26
CA GLN A 136 -19.92 2.93 -12.01
C GLN A 136 -19.69 3.04 -13.53
N LYS A 137 -19.51 4.25 -14.03
CA LYS A 137 -19.25 4.50 -15.46
C LYS A 137 -17.89 3.98 -15.91
N SER A 138 -16.89 4.03 -15.05
CA SER A 138 -15.50 3.61 -15.35
C SER A 138 -15.14 2.24 -14.79
N PHE A 139 -16.10 1.51 -14.25
CA PHE A 139 -15.89 0.25 -13.54
C PHE A 139 -15.09 -0.77 -14.36
N HIS A 140 -15.43 -0.92 -15.63
CA HIS A 140 -14.76 -1.84 -16.54
C HIS A 140 -13.32 -1.42 -16.89
N ARG A 141 -12.96 -0.16 -16.62
CA ARG A 141 -11.62 0.40 -16.87
C ARG A 141 -10.79 0.54 -15.60
N THR A 142 -11.30 0.04 -14.48
CA THR A 142 -10.61 0.13 -13.20
C THR A 142 -10.32 -1.27 -12.70
N GLU A 143 -9.04 -1.55 -12.45
CA GLU A 143 -8.61 -2.79 -11.81
C GLU A 143 -8.34 -2.52 -10.34
N ILE A 144 -8.80 -3.43 -9.49
CA ILE A 144 -8.48 -3.42 -8.06
C ILE A 144 -7.61 -4.63 -7.78
N ILE A 145 -6.46 -4.39 -7.18
CA ILE A 145 -5.58 -5.44 -6.67
C ILE A 145 -5.80 -5.53 -5.16
N ARG A 146 -6.07 -6.73 -4.67
CA ARG A 146 -6.10 -7.00 -3.23
C ARG A 146 -4.76 -7.57 -2.81
N LEU A 147 -4.17 -6.96 -1.80
CA LEU A 147 -2.98 -7.47 -1.14
C LEU A 147 -3.38 -8.04 0.22
N ASP A 148 -3.24 -9.34 0.37
CA ASP A 148 -3.42 -10.00 1.67
C ASP A 148 -2.11 -9.83 2.44
N ILE A 149 -2.17 -9.14 3.59
CA ILE A 149 -0.99 -8.79 4.37
C ILE A 149 -0.53 -10.02 5.16
N GLU A 150 0.65 -10.54 4.83
CA GLU A 150 1.26 -11.66 5.52
C GLU A 150 2.10 -11.20 6.70
N GLU A 151 2.89 -10.15 6.50
CA GLU A 151 3.76 -9.60 7.52
C GLU A 151 3.87 -8.08 7.36
N ILE A 152 3.88 -7.37 8.47
CA ILE A 152 4.13 -5.94 8.53
C ILE A 152 5.24 -5.67 9.54
N SER A 153 6.25 -4.91 9.12
CA SER A 153 7.30 -4.39 9.99
C SER A 153 7.31 -2.87 9.93
N ALA A 154 7.73 -2.25 11.02
CA ALA A 154 7.66 -0.79 11.13
C ALA A 154 8.85 -0.25 11.90
N LYS A 155 9.44 0.82 11.38
CA LYS A 155 10.56 1.45 12.03
C LYS A 155 10.47 2.97 12.00
N SER A 156 11.15 3.62 12.93
CA SER A 156 11.18 5.08 13.02
C SER A 156 12.48 5.58 13.62
N LYS A 157 12.80 6.81 13.28
CA LYS A 157 13.70 7.65 14.06
C LYS A 157 12.88 8.87 14.49
N ASN A 158 12.36 8.81 15.72
CA ASN A 158 11.43 9.81 16.22
C ASN A 158 12.16 11.04 16.75
N ARG A 159 12.30 12.03 15.90
CA ARG A 159 12.91 13.34 16.19
C ARG A 159 12.02 14.48 15.67
N PHE A 160 10.73 14.28 15.77
CA PHE A 160 9.72 15.25 15.35
C PHE A 160 9.40 16.31 16.38
#